data_e970364fdbf3fb1e468fa29282fbffac
#
_entry.id   e970364fdbf3fb1e468fa29282fbffac
#
_cell.length_a   1.000
_cell.length_b   1.000
_cell.length_c   1.000
_cell.angle_alpha   90.00
_cell.angle_beta   90.00
_cell.angle_gamma   90.00
#
_symmetry.space_group_name_H-M   'P 1'
#
loop_
_entity.id
_entity.type
_entity.pdbx_description
1 polymer ?
#
loop_
_entity_poly.entity_id
_entity_poly.type
_entity_poly.pdbx_seq_one_letter_code
_entity_poly.pdbx_strand_id
1 'polypeptide(L)'
;MSLVMAFAVTMTAFAAEPQVTQDEREYLIVNGTDIVHVGEDYENPDTGEYVHWNADVRGVDKSFTFKIRYSVTSSNFTVHSNKVTVSADAQVEDLYGNILSGYNGHKYTVSLIGLYYRNLQFEVGGTQSGTVSGLNNGGSYKVQVTNNDYLSDTTYLVGSGTVSTS
;
A
#
# COMPACT_ATOMS: atom_id res chain seq x y z
N MET A 1 8.80 52.49 -58.17
CA MET A 1 8.66 51.01 -58.09
C MET A 1 9.12 50.55 -56.71
N SER A 2 8.16 50.28 -55.86
CA SER A 2 8.44 49.87 -54.46
C SER A 2 8.18 48.37 -54.34
N LEU A 3 9.21 47.60 -54.04
CA LEU A 3 9.15 46.14 -53.89
C LEU A 3 8.82 45.82 -52.43
N VAL A 4 7.60 45.32 -52.19
CA VAL A 4 7.17 44.86 -50.87
C VAL A 4 7.57 43.39 -50.78
N MET A 5 8.56 43.06 -49.91
CA MET A 5 8.89 41.70 -49.56
C MET A 5 7.97 41.24 -48.43
N ALA A 6 7.12 40.27 -48.73
CA ALA A 6 6.32 39.59 -47.72
C ALA A 6 7.13 38.43 -47.11
N PHE A 7 7.44 38.52 -45.81
CA PHE A 7 7.99 37.38 -45.04
C PHE A 7 6.86 36.44 -44.60
N ALA A 8 6.84 35.26 -45.13
CA ALA A 8 5.99 34.17 -44.64
C ALA A 8 6.64 33.55 -43.41
N VAL A 9 6.07 33.75 -42.23
CA VAL A 9 6.48 33.02 -41.00
C VAL A 9 5.76 31.68 -41.01
N THR A 10 6.48 30.63 -41.26
CA THR A 10 5.99 29.26 -41.08
C THR A 10 6.03 28.93 -39.58
N MET A 11 4.87 28.91 -38.93
CA MET A 11 4.71 28.35 -37.60
C MET A 11 4.78 26.81 -37.71
N THR A 12 5.87 26.22 -37.26
CA THR A 12 5.95 24.78 -36.98
C THR A 12 5.12 24.51 -35.73
N ALA A 13 3.96 23.90 -35.92
CA ALA A 13 3.21 23.35 -34.81
C ALA A 13 4.03 22.19 -34.19
N PHE A 14 4.60 22.41 -33.03
CA PHE A 14 5.10 21.32 -32.20
C PHE A 14 3.91 20.48 -31.77
N ALA A 15 3.82 19.27 -32.28
CA ALA A 15 2.89 18.27 -31.74
C ALA A 15 3.30 18.06 -30.28
N ALA A 16 2.40 18.40 -29.35
CA ALA A 16 2.59 18.07 -27.95
C ALA A 16 2.71 16.54 -27.85
N GLU A 17 3.82 16.06 -27.30
CA GLU A 17 3.96 14.66 -26.94
C GLU A 17 2.77 14.28 -26.06
N PRO A 18 2.19 13.07 -26.25
CA PRO A 18 1.11 12.60 -25.39
C PRO A 18 1.65 12.55 -23.96
N GLN A 19 1.13 13.41 -23.12
CA GLN A 19 1.40 13.35 -21.67
C GLN A 19 0.87 12.01 -21.18
N VAL A 20 1.76 11.11 -20.77
CA VAL A 20 1.39 9.91 -20.03
C VAL A 20 0.82 10.43 -18.71
N THR A 21 -0.50 10.47 -18.59
CA THR A 21 -1.16 10.74 -17.31
C THR A 21 -0.80 9.57 -16.41
N GLN A 22 0.13 9.78 -15.46
CA GLN A 22 0.33 8.86 -14.37
C GLN A 22 -1.01 8.75 -13.63
N ASP A 23 -1.49 7.53 -13.46
CA ASP A 23 -2.68 7.27 -12.67
C ASP A 23 -2.38 7.66 -11.22
N GLU A 24 -2.95 8.80 -10.78
CA GLU A 24 -2.73 9.35 -9.44
C GLU A 24 -3.64 8.70 -8.37
N ARG A 25 -4.48 7.72 -8.76
CA ARG A 25 -5.33 7.01 -7.80
C ARG A 25 -4.47 6.33 -6.73
N GLU A 26 -5.03 6.23 -5.54
CA GLU A 26 -4.43 5.43 -4.48
C GLU A 26 -4.21 3.98 -4.93
N TYR A 27 -3.12 3.39 -4.48
CA TYR A 27 -2.75 2.03 -4.86
C TYR A 27 -2.07 1.28 -3.72
N LEU A 28 -2.06 -0.04 -3.84
CA LEU A 28 -1.23 -0.96 -3.06
C LEU A 28 -0.21 -1.62 -3.99
N ILE A 29 0.98 -1.93 -3.46
CA ILE A 29 1.99 -2.74 -4.14
C ILE A 29 2.07 -4.07 -3.41
N VAL A 30 1.75 -5.16 -4.11
CA VAL A 30 1.79 -6.53 -3.58
C VAL A 30 3.13 -7.16 -3.93
N ASN A 31 3.80 -7.75 -2.95
CA ASN A 31 5.10 -8.43 -3.06
C ASN A 31 6.19 -7.60 -3.77
N GLY A 32 6.08 -6.26 -3.71
CA GLY A 32 7.03 -5.33 -4.30
C GLY A 32 6.89 -5.10 -5.81
N THR A 33 5.94 -5.73 -6.48
CA THR A 33 5.80 -5.69 -7.96
C THR A 33 4.41 -5.31 -8.45
N ASP A 34 3.36 -5.94 -7.94
CA ASP A 34 2.03 -5.86 -8.51
C ASP A 34 1.27 -4.66 -7.93
N ILE A 35 0.75 -3.80 -8.80
CA ILE A 35 0.04 -2.58 -8.42
C ILE A 35 -1.46 -2.82 -8.48
N VAL A 36 -2.16 -2.46 -7.40
CA VAL A 36 -3.61 -2.58 -7.25
C VAL A 36 -4.18 -1.22 -6.90
N HIS A 37 -4.97 -0.61 -7.79
CA HIS A 37 -5.58 0.69 -7.54
C HIS A 37 -6.80 0.60 -6.64
N VAL A 38 -7.12 1.71 -5.97
CA VAL A 38 -8.32 1.81 -5.14
C VAL A 38 -9.58 1.45 -5.94
N GLY A 39 -10.40 0.58 -5.35
CA GLY A 39 -11.62 0.07 -5.99
C GLY A 39 -11.39 -1.14 -6.91
N GLU A 40 -10.15 -1.58 -7.07
CA GLU A 40 -9.79 -2.82 -7.75
C GLU A 40 -9.48 -3.90 -6.72
N ASP A 41 -9.92 -5.12 -6.99
CA ASP A 41 -9.51 -6.29 -6.23
C ASP A 41 -8.33 -6.95 -6.96
N TYR A 42 -7.34 -7.38 -6.19
CA TYR A 42 -6.22 -8.17 -6.70
C TYR A 42 -6.38 -9.60 -6.22
N GLU A 43 -6.31 -10.52 -7.15
CA GLU A 43 -6.23 -11.94 -6.88
C GLU A 43 -5.29 -12.58 -7.91
N ASN A 44 -4.28 -13.28 -7.42
CA ASN A 44 -3.37 -14.04 -8.26
C ASN A 44 -3.85 -15.50 -8.32
N PRO A 45 -4.39 -15.98 -9.45
CA PRO A 45 -4.96 -17.32 -9.53
C PRO A 45 -3.90 -18.43 -9.41
N ASP A 46 -2.64 -18.15 -9.74
CA ASP A 46 -1.56 -19.13 -9.68
C ASP A 46 -1.04 -19.33 -8.25
N THR A 47 -1.12 -18.28 -7.43
CA THR A 47 -0.59 -18.31 -6.07
C THR A 47 -1.68 -18.26 -5.00
N GLY A 48 -2.89 -17.83 -5.32
CA GLY A 48 -3.97 -17.63 -4.37
C GLY A 48 -3.78 -16.42 -3.45
N GLU A 49 -2.80 -15.56 -3.74
CA GLU A 49 -2.61 -14.30 -3.03
C GLU A 49 -3.66 -13.28 -3.44
N TYR A 50 -4.13 -12.49 -2.48
CA TYR A 50 -5.08 -11.42 -2.76
C TYR A 50 -4.82 -10.18 -1.91
N VAL A 51 -5.33 -9.05 -2.39
CA VAL A 51 -5.45 -7.80 -1.63
C VAL A 51 -6.76 -7.13 -2.01
N HIS A 52 -7.52 -6.72 -0.99
CA HIS A 52 -8.77 -6.01 -1.18
C HIS A 52 -8.75 -4.72 -0.36
N TRP A 53 -9.21 -3.63 -0.97
CA TRP A 53 -9.47 -2.39 -0.27
C TRP A 53 -10.69 -2.56 0.64
N ASN A 54 -10.55 -2.13 1.89
CA ASN A 54 -11.71 -2.04 2.77
C ASN A 54 -12.51 -0.77 2.44
N ALA A 55 -13.80 -0.82 2.63
CA ALA A 55 -14.65 0.36 2.49
C ALA A 55 -14.16 1.48 3.42
N ASP A 56 -14.36 2.72 3.00
CA ASP A 56 -14.02 3.91 3.79
C ASP A 56 -14.65 3.83 5.18
N VAL A 57 -13.80 3.70 6.19
CA VAL A 57 -14.23 3.68 7.59
C VAL A 57 -13.93 5.06 8.16
N ARG A 58 -14.94 5.70 8.73
CA ARG A 58 -14.80 7.04 9.32
C ARG A 58 -13.69 7.07 10.38
N GLY A 59 -12.73 7.97 10.21
CA GLY A 59 -11.60 8.13 11.12
C GLY A 59 -10.44 7.15 10.89
N VAL A 60 -10.46 6.42 9.78
CA VAL A 60 -9.38 5.55 9.32
C VAL A 60 -8.75 6.14 8.08
N ASP A 61 -7.43 6.33 8.09
CA ASP A 61 -6.69 6.91 6.97
C ASP A 61 -6.36 5.88 5.89
N LYS A 62 -6.13 4.62 6.30
CA LYS A 62 -5.86 3.48 5.42
C LYS A 62 -6.42 2.20 6.01
N SER A 63 -7.06 1.38 5.16
CA SER A 63 -7.56 0.06 5.55
C SER A 63 -7.60 -0.88 4.36
N PHE A 64 -7.07 -2.10 4.56
CA PHE A 64 -7.09 -3.16 3.55
C PHE A 64 -6.98 -4.54 4.19
N THR A 65 -7.43 -5.56 3.47
CA THR A 65 -7.22 -6.98 3.78
C THR A 65 -6.23 -7.59 2.79
N PHE A 66 -5.53 -8.62 3.23
CA PHE A 66 -4.48 -9.22 2.43
C PHE A 66 -4.29 -10.71 2.72
N LYS A 67 -3.89 -11.43 1.69
CA LYS A 67 -3.26 -12.76 1.74
C LYS A 67 -1.99 -12.68 0.91
N ILE A 68 -0.84 -12.65 1.58
CA ILE A 68 0.45 -12.34 0.98
C ILE A 68 1.52 -13.35 1.41
N ARG A 69 2.53 -13.53 0.57
CA ARG A 69 3.78 -14.24 0.93
C ARG A 69 4.78 -13.33 1.57
N TYR A 70 5.00 -12.15 1.00
CA TYR A 70 6.10 -11.25 1.38
C TYR A 70 5.62 -9.94 1.98
N SER A 71 4.96 -9.11 1.20
CA SER A 71 4.57 -7.78 1.66
C SER A 71 3.44 -7.15 0.86
N VAL A 72 2.78 -6.19 1.48
CA VAL A 72 1.92 -5.22 0.81
C VAL A 72 2.26 -3.81 1.30
N THR A 73 2.38 -2.85 0.37
CA THR A 73 2.75 -1.46 0.67
C THR A 73 1.74 -0.52 0.03
N SER A 74 1.21 0.44 0.80
CA SER A 74 0.27 1.44 0.28
C SER A 74 0.97 2.53 -0.54
N SER A 75 0.21 3.23 -1.40
CA SER A 75 0.58 4.56 -1.87
C SER A 75 0.74 5.53 -0.71
N ASN A 76 1.27 6.71 -1.00
CA ASN A 76 1.36 7.77 -0.01
C ASN A 76 -0.04 8.21 0.45
N PHE A 77 -0.15 8.54 1.73
CA PHE A 77 -1.30 9.22 2.31
C PHE A 77 -0.83 10.30 3.29
N THR A 78 -1.66 11.28 3.54
CA THR A 78 -1.34 12.39 4.44
C THR A 78 -1.81 12.08 5.85
N VAL A 79 -0.92 12.26 6.82
CA VAL A 79 -1.25 12.12 8.25
C VAL A 79 -1.45 13.53 8.85
N HIS A 80 -2.63 13.78 9.39
CA HIS A 80 -3.01 15.06 9.99
C HIS A 80 -2.83 15.08 11.53
N SER A 81 -1.81 14.38 12.02
CA SER A 81 -1.49 14.29 13.45
C SER A 81 0.01 14.08 13.64
N ASN A 82 0.50 14.32 14.85
CA ASN A 82 1.87 13.94 15.24
C ASN A 82 1.96 12.47 15.70
N LYS A 83 0.83 11.76 15.75
CA LYS A 83 0.75 10.35 16.09
C LYS A 83 -0.42 9.67 15.35
N VAL A 84 -0.27 8.37 15.12
CA VAL A 84 -1.33 7.50 14.59
C VAL A 84 -1.40 6.22 15.40
N THR A 85 -2.57 5.59 15.41
CA THR A 85 -2.75 4.23 15.87
C THR A 85 -2.76 3.30 14.67
N VAL A 86 -1.94 2.26 14.73
CA VAL A 86 -1.91 1.17 13.76
C VAL A 86 -2.49 -0.06 14.44
N SER A 87 -3.52 -0.63 13.83
CA SER A 87 -4.10 -1.90 14.28
C SER A 87 -4.01 -2.93 13.17
N ALA A 88 -3.67 -4.15 13.52
CA ALA A 88 -3.62 -5.24 12.56
C ALA A 88 -4.03 -6.55 13.22
N ASP A 89 -4.62 -7.41 12.41
CA ASP A 89 -4.97 -8.79 12.73
C ASP A 89 -4.37 -9.68 11.65
N ALA A 90 -3.69 -10.75 12.04
CA ALA A 90 -3.13 -11.68 11.09
C ALA A 90 -3.11 -13.12 11.61
N GLN A 91 -3.26 -14.04 10.66
CA GLN A 91 -3.12 -15.49 10.85
C GLN A 91 -2.28 -16.07 9.71
N VAL A 92 -1.81 -17.29 9.88
CA VAL A 92 -1.16 -18.02 8.79
C VAL A 92 -2.12 -19.06 8.23
N GLU A 93 -2.22 -19.12 6.92
CA GLU A 93 -3.05 -20.09 6.19
C GLU A 93 -2.20 -20.90 5.20
N ASP A 94 -2.68 -22.10 4.89
CA ASP A 94 -2.17 -22.91 3.78
C ASP A 94 -2.82 -22.51 2.44
N LEU A 95 -2.46 -23.23 1.36
CA LEU A 95 -3.05 -23.04 0.01
C LEU A 95 -4.56 -23.25 -0.03
N TYR A 96 -5.10 -24.03 0.90
CA TYR A 96 -6.53 -24.40 0.94
C TYR A 96 -7.35 -23.50 1.86
N GLY A 97 -6.71 -22.50 2.50
CA GLY A 97 -7.36 -21.59 3.44
C GLY A 97 -7.51 -22.17 4.86
N ASN A 98 -6.79 -23.28 5.18
CA ASN A 98 -6.81 -23.79 6.54
C ASN A 98 -5.87 -22.97 7.42
N ILE A 99 -6.38 -22.55 8.59
CA ILE A 99 -5.58 -21.83 9.58
C ILE A 99 -4.55 -22.76 10.19
N LEU A 100 -3.30 -22.32 10.18
CA LEU A 100 -2.16 -23.04 10.73
C LEU A 100 -1.80 -22.46 12.11
N SER A 101 -2.52 -22.89 13.14
CA SER A 101 -2.36 -22.38 14.52
C SER A 101 -0.97 -22.64 15.12
N GLY A 102 -0.19 -23.55 14.56
CA GLY A 102 1.22 -23.76 14.93
C GLY A 102 2.13 -22.56 14.70
N TYR A 103 1.66 -21.57 13.92
CA TYR A 103 2.37 -20.34 13.67
C TYR A 103 1.93 -19.18 14.57
N ASN A 104 1.03 -19.40 15.53
CA ASN A 104 0.68 -18.37 16.50
C ASN A 104 1.92 -17.92 17.29
N GLY A 105 2.08 -16.62 17.44
CA GLY A 105 3.26 -16.00 18.05
C GLY A 105 4.42 -15.71 17.07
N HIS A 106 4.35 -16.20 15.82
CA HIS A 106 5.26 -15.74 14.76
C HIS A 106 5.07 -14.25 14.52
N LYS A 107 6.16 -13.57 14.15
CA LYS A 107 6.15 -12.11 14.07
C LYS A 107 6.02 -11.63 12.64
N TYR A 108 5.23 -10.57 12.49
CA TYR A 108 5.18 -9.77 11.27
C TYR A 108 5.38 -8.29 11.62
N THR A 109 5.74 -7.49 10.65
CA THR A 109 6.03 -6.08 10.86
C THR A 109 5.02 -5.21 10.12
N VAL A 110 4.49 -4.22 10.81
CA VAL A 110 3.77 -3.11 10.17
C VAL A 110 4.62 -1.85 10.30
N SER A 111 5.02 -1.30 9.17
CA SER A 111 5.90 -0.14 9.09
C SER A 111 5.13 1.08 8.60
N LEU A 112 5.27 2.21 9.29
CA LEU A 112 4.89 3.51 8.76
C LEU A 112 6.15 4.15 8.16
N ILE A 113 6.14 4.38 6.85
CA ILE A 113 7.31 4.81 6.07
C ILE A 113 7.11 6.26 5.65
N GLY A 114 7.98 7.13 6.14
CA GLY A 114 8.15 8.49 5.68
C GLY A 114 9.62 8.71 5.32
N LEU A 115 10.25 9.75 5.85
CA LEU A 115 11.70 9.92 5.76
C LEU A 115 12.45 8.78 6.47
N TYR A 116 11.86 8.21 7.52
CA TYR A 116 12.36 7.07 8.27
C TYR A 116 11.30 5.99 8.41
N TYR A 117 11.75 4.73 8.54
CA TYR A 117 10.89 3.60 8.89
C TYR A 117 10.56 3.65 10.38
N ARG A 118 9.27 3.50 10.71
CA ARG A 118 8.77 3.32 12.07
C ARG A 118 8.05 2.00 12.14
N ASN A 119 8.73 1.01 12.71
CA ASN A 119 8.28 -0.38 12.70
C ASN A 119 7.53 -0.71 13.98
N LEU A 120 6.37 -1.34 13.83
CA LEU A 120 5.66 -2.05 14.88
C LEU A 120 5.75 -3.54 14.58
N GLN A 121 6.21 -4.31 15.57
CA GLN A 121 6.25 -5.77 15.46
C GLN A 121 5.02 -6.34 16.14
N PHE A 122 4.23 -7.10 15.39
CA PHE A 122 3.04 -7.78 15.86
C PHE A 122 3.22 -9.29 15.79
N GLU A 123 2.34 -10.02 16.46
CA GLU A 123 2.34 -11.48 16.49
C GLU A 123 1.10 -12.02 15.78
N VAL A 124 1.28 -13.10 15.05
CA VAL A 124 0.20 -13.88 14.44
C VAL A 124 -0.70 -14.47 15.53
N GLY A 125 -2.00 -14.47 15.29
CA GLY A 125 -2.99 -15.14 16.16
C GLY A 125 -3.90 -14.22 16.96
N GLY A 126 -4.03 -12.96 16.53
CA GLY A 126 -5.01 -12.02 17.10
C GLY A 126 -4.78 -10.58 16.72
N THR A 127 -5.78 -9.76 17.03
CA THR A 127 -5.72 -8.32 16.79
C THR A 127 -4.78 -7.65 17.77
N GLN A 128 -3.87 -6.87 17.24
CA GLN A 128 -2.94 -6.05 18.00
C GLN A 128 -2.96 -4.61 17.52
N SER A 129 -2.57 -3.68 18.39
CA SER A 129 -2.44 -2.28 18.03
C SER A 129 -1.21 -1.65 18.68
N GLY A 130 -0.69 -0.64 18.01
CA GLY A 130 0.44 0.15 18.49
C GLY A 130 0.32 1.59 18.04
N THR A 131 1.00 2.50 18.77
CA THR A 131 1.03 3.92 18.45
C THR A 131 2.38 4.28 17.84
N VAL A 132 2.34 4.94 16.68
CA VAL A 132 3.50 5.59 16.08
C VAL A 132 3.41 7.09 16.34
N SER A 133 4.44 7.66 16.95
CA SER A 133 4.52 9.08 17.32
C SER A 133 5.72 9.78 16.68
N GLY A 134 5.81 11.10 16.85
CA GLY A 134 6.86 11.91 16.24
C GLY A 134 6.68 12.08 14.73
N LEU A 135 5.44 12.06 14.26
CA LEU A 135 5.09 12.31 12.87
C LEU A 135 4.97 13.81 12.61
N ASN A 136 5.15 14.19 11.36
CA ASN A 136 4.88 15.54 10.90
C ASN A 136 3.40 15.65 10.55
N ASN A 137 2.69 16.59 11.19
CA ASN A 137 1.32 16.94 10.82
C ASN A 137 1.31 17.48 9.39
N GLY A 138 0.46 16.90 8.51
CA GLY A 138 0.47 17.17 7.08
C GLY A 138 1.57 16.41 6.31
N GLY A 139 2.32 15.54 6.97
CA GLY A 139 3.36 14.73 6.36
C GLY A 139 2.80 13.57 5.53
N SER A 140 3.57 13.18 4.51
CA SER A 140 3.25 12.08 3.60
C SER A 140 3.92 10.79 4.06
N TYR A 141 3.14 9.71 4.18
CA TYR A 141 3.58 8.41 4.67
C TYR A 141 3.00 7.27 3.81
N LYS A 142 3.65 6.11 3.90
CA LYS A 142 3.15 4.82 3.41
C LYS A 142 3.02 3.86 4.58
N VAL A 143 2.09 2.92 4.50
CA VAL A 143 2.05 1.77 5.41
C VAL A 143 2.47 0.53 4.64
N GLN A 144 3.31 -0.31 5.26
CA GLN A 144 3.75 -1.58 4.72
C GLN A 144 3.51 -2.67 5.75
N VAL A 145 2.91 -3.78 5.31
CA VAL A 145 2.88 -5.04 6.07
C VAL A 145 3.90 -5.98 5.47
N THR A 146 4.77 -6.54 6.31
CA THR A 146 5.81 -7.48 5.91
C THR A 146 5.68 -8.77 6.69
N ASN A 147 5.58 -9.88 5.97
CA ASN A 147 5.73 -11.20 6.55
C ASN A 147 7.23 -11.43 6.82
N ASN A 148 7.61 -11.46 8.10
CA ASN A 148 9.03 -11.59 8.48
C ASN A 148 9.55 -13.01 8.32
N ASP A 149 8.64 -13.97 8.43
CA ASP A 149 8.97 -15.40 8.37
C ASP A 149 8.43 -15.96 7.05
N TYR A 150 9.29 -16.06 6.04
CA TYR A 150 8.98 -16.85 4.86
C TYR A 150 8.91 -18.32 5.24
N LEU A 151 7.70 -18.81 5.43
CA LEU A 151 7.46 -20.13 6.02
C LEU A 151 7.53 -21.27 4.99
N SER A 152 7.00 -21.05 3.80
CA SER A 152 7.08 -21.94 2.63
C SER A 152 6.34 -21.33 1.44
N ASP A 153 6.49 -21.89 0.24
CA ASP A 153 5.73 -21.51 -0.96
C ASP A 153 4.22 -21.79 -0.84
N THR A 154 3.80 -22.49 0.21
CA THR A 154 2.42 -22.93 0.41
C THR A 154 1.77 -22.31 1.64
N THR A 155 2.41 -21.34 2.28
CA THR A 155 1.88 -20.62 3.44
C THR A 155 1.81 -19.12 3.20
N TYR A 156 0.80 -18.51 3.78
CA TYR A 156 0.48 -17.09 3.57
C TYR A 156 0.22 -16.41 4.90
N LEU A 157 0.65 -15.18 5.00
CA LEU A 157 0.16 -14.26 6.02
C LEU A 157 -1.16 -13.67 5.54
N VAL A 158 -2.24 -13.95 6.25
CA VAL A 158 -3.60 -13.48 5.93
C VAL A 158 -4.08 -12.57 7.04
N GLY A 159 -4.62 -11.43 6.69
CA GLY A 159 -5.10 -10.51 7.71
C GLY A 159 -5.66 -9.21 7.19
N SER A 160 -5.83 -8.29 8.11
CA SER A 160 -6.27 -6.92 7.84
C SER A 160 -5.47 -5.92 8.66
N GLY A 161 -5.44 -4.68 8.21
CA GLY A 161 -4.78 -3.61 8.94
C GLY A 161 -5.46 -2.27 8.74
N THR A 162 -5.35 -1.43 9.75
CA THR A 162 -5.83 -0.04 9.73
C THR A 162 -4.78 0.91 10.26
N VAL A 163 -4.73 2.10 9.68
CA VAL A 163 -4.01 3.25 10.23
C VAL A 163 -5.03 4.35 10.46
N SER A 164 -5.09 4.87 11.68
CA SER A 164 -6.03 5.93 12.05
C SER A 164 -5.35 7.06 12.81
N THR A 165 -5.73 8.27 12.47
CA THR A 165 -5.43 9.48 13.24
C THR A 165 -6.22 9.46 14.55
N SER A 166 -5.57 9.70 15.65
CA SER A 166 -6.19 9.81 16.98
C SER A 166 -6.26 11.26 17.43
#